data_4585593d38b5b40d81e9da63b00eecb1
#
_entry.id   4585593d38b5b40d81e9da63b00eecb1
#
_cell.length_a   1.000
_cell.length_b   1.000
_cell.length_c   1.000
_cell.angle_alpha   90.00
_cell.angle_beta   90.00
_cell.angle_gamma   90.00
#
_symmetry.space_group_name_H-M   'P 1'
#
loop_
_entity.id
_entity.type
_entity.pdbx_description
1 polymer ?
#
loop_
_entity_poly.entity_id
_entity_poly.type
_entity_poly.pdbx_seq_one_letter_code
_entity_poly.pdbx_strand_id
1 'polypeptide(L)'
;VRSEDTRPETPAAKASAAAALEAAARRRGGLAAVLALVFPGLGHLYLGRKGRAVLFAALVLVAVVLGVQLLGNLYTPVKGHPLTYLATLGCMGMGLPYFLLLYPLHYQGDVTSAGFDYGTAFLLSAGLMNLLLALDAWDVGTGRKE
;
A
#
# COMPACT_ATOMS: atom_id res chain seq x y z
N VAL A 1 32.58 35.41 23.24
CA VAL A 1 31.49 35.96 22.37
C VAL A 1 31.70 35.36 21.01
N ARG A 2 30.88 34.35 20.66
CA ARG A 2 30.91 33.68 19.36
C ARG A 2 29.94 34.48 18.46
N SER A 3 30.51 35.29 17.57
CA SER A 3 29.75 35.97 16.55
C SER A 3 29.11 34.92 15.62
N GLU A 4 27.79 34.77 15.70
CA GLU A 4 26.99 34.05 14.67
C GLU A 4 27.23 34.75 13.33
N ASP A 5 27.90 34.03 12.42
CA ASP A 5 28.12 34.46 11.04
C ASP A 5 26.75 34.39 10.29
N THR A 6 25.93 35.39 10.50
CA THR A 6 24.64 35.58 9.75
C THR A 6 24.96 36.14 8.38
N ARG A 7 25.66 35.35 7.56
CA ARG A 7 25.78 35.64 6.13
C ARG A 7 24.42 35.52 5.48
N PRO A 8 23.86 36.53 4.79
CA PRO A 8 22.58 36.42 4.12
C PRO A 8 22.69 35.32 3.06
N GLU A 9 21.87 34.27 3.22
CA GLU A 9 21.80 33.18 2.25
C GLU A 9 21.39 33.72 0.88
N THR A 10 22.21 33.46 -0.12
CA THR A 10 21.93 33.88 -1.49
C THR A 10 20.64 33.22 -2.02
N PRO A 11 19.87 33.88 -2.88
CA PRO A 11 18.65 33.29 -3.46
C PRO A 11 18.90 31.92 -4.11
N ALA A 12 20.05 31.71 -4.70
CA ALA A 12 20.47 30.44 -5.28
C ALA A 12 20.68 29.33 -4.21
N ALA A 13 21.24 29.66 -3.04
CA ALA A 13 21.39 28.72 -1.94
C ALA A 13 20.06 28.30 -1.35
N LYS A 14 19.11 29.23 -1.21
CA LYS A 14 17.72 28.93 -0.77
C LYS A 14 16.99 28.02 -1.76
N ALA A 15 17.11 28.29 -3.04
CA ALA A 15 16.50 27.47 -4.10
C ALA A 15 17.08 26.04 -4.10
N SER A 16 18.41 25.91 -3.94
CA SER A 16 19.07 24.60 -3.85
C SER A 16 18.63 23.81 -2.60
N ALA A 17 18.52 24.47 -1.45
CA ALA A 17 18.05 23.85 -0.21
C ALA A 17 16.60 23.39 -0.32
N ALA A 18 15.71 24.21 -0.92
CA ALA A 18 14.32 23.85 -1.17
C ALA A 18 14.21 22.64 -2.09
N ALA A 19 14.95 22.59 -3.19
CA ALA A 19 14.97 21.45 -4.11
C ALA A 19 15.48 20.16 -3.42
N ALA A 20 16.48 20.25 -2.55
CA ALA A 20 16.98 19.13 -1.79
C ALA A 20 15.93 18.58 -0.79
N LEU A 21 15.19 19.47 -0.12
CA LEU A 21 14.09 19.09 0.79
C LEU A 21 12.95 18.41 0.04
N GLU A 22 12.55 18.93 -1.11
CA GLU A 22 11.54 18.29 -1.96
C GLU A 22 11.97 16.90 -2.44
N ALA A 23 13.22 16.75 -2.86
CA ALA A 23 13.76 15.45 -3.28
C ALA A 23 13.77 14.46 -2.12
N ALA A 24 14.12 14.88 -0.91
CA ALA A 24 14.08 14.05 0.29
C ALA A 24 12.64 13.63 0.65
N ALA A 25 11.69 14.57 0.59
CA ALA A 25 10.27 14.29 0.83
C ALA A 25 9.71 13.27 -0.18
N ARG A 26 10.02 13.44 -1.47
CA ARG A 26 9.63 12.47 -2.53
C ARG A 26 10.21 11.08 -2.29
N ARG A 27 11.48 10.97 -1.89
CA ARG A 27 12.11 9.69 -1.54
C ARG A 27 11.42 9.03 -0.35
N ARG A 28 11.13 9.81 0.70
CA ARG A 28 10.44 9.33 1.91
C ARG A 28 9.03 8.81 1.57
N GLY A 29 8.27 9.57 0.78
CA GLY A 29 6.94 9.17 0.30
C GLY A 29 6.99 7.90 -0.56
N GLY A 30 7.96 7.81 -1.48
CA GLY A 30 8.17 6.64 -2.34
C GLY A 30 8.46 5.37 -1.54
N LEU A 31 9.36 5.44 -0.58
CA LEU A 31 9.66 4.32 0.31
C LEU A 31 8.44 3.91 1.14
N ALA A 32 7.69 4.87 1.69
CA ALA A 32 6.48 4.59 2.44
C ALA A 32 5.42 3.88 1.58
N ALA A 33 5.21 4.33 0.34
CA ALA A 33 4.26 3.72 -0.59
C ALA A 33 4.68 2.29 -0.98
N VAL A 34 5.95 2.07 -1.30
CA VAL A 34 6.48 0.73 -1.62
C VAL A 34 6.34 -0.21 -0.42
N LEU A 35 6.67 0.24 0.79
CA LEU A 35 6.49 -0.56 2.01
C LEU A 35 5.02 -0.90 2.26
N ALA A 36 4.09 0.03 2.00
CA ALA A 36 2.66 -0.22 2.11
C ALA A 36 2.18 -1.26 1.08
N LEU A 37 2.74 -1.26 -0.14
CA LEU A 37 2.44 -2.28 -1.15
C LEU A 37 3.02 -3.65 -0.81
N VAL A 38 4.16 -3.71 -0.14
CA VAL A 38 4.74 -4.99 0.30
C VAL A 38 3.88 -5.63 1.38
N PHE A 39 3.49 -4.86 2.41
CA PHE A 39 2.62 -5.35 3.46
C PHE A 39 1.70 -4.23 3.97
N PRO A 40 0.39 -4.50 4.13
CA PRO A 40 -0.57 -3.52 4.63
C PRO A 40 -0.11 -2.88 5.94
N GLY A 41 -0.11 -1.55 5.99
CA GLY A 41 0.26 -0.78 7.18
C GLY A 41 1.75 -0.46 7.34
N LEU A 42 2.69 -1.17 6.68
CA LEU A 42 4.13 -0.89 6.83
C LEU A 42 4.52 0.53 6.42
N GLY A 43 3.91 1.08 5.39
CA GLY A 43 4.15 2.46 4.98
C GLY A 43 3.86 3.48 6.08
N HIS A 44 2.73 3.31 6.77
CA HIS A 44 2.35 4.17 7.90
C HIS A 44 3.22 3.93 9.13
N LEU A 45 3.66 2.68 9.35
CA LEU A 45 4.61 2.35 10.41
C LEU A 45 5.96 3.03 10.19
N TYR A 46 6.47 3.02 8.95
CA TYR A 46 7.69 3.71 8.55
C TYR A 46 7.60 5.24 8.79
N LEU A 47 6.41 5.82 8.58
CA LEU A 47 6.14 7.24 8.84
C LEU A 47 5.92 7.56 10.33
N GLY A 48 6.05 6.56 11.22
CA GLY A 48 5.87 6.72 12.67
C GLY A 48 4.41 6.76 13.14
N ARG A 49 3.44 6.51 12.25
CA ARG A 49 2.00 6.56 12.55
C ARG A 49 1.47 5.19 12.97
N LYS A 50 1.92 4.70 14.13
CA LYS A 50 1.65 3.35 14.64
C LYS A 50 0.15 3.01 14.72
N GLY A 51 -0.68 3.95 15.19
CA GLY A 51 -2.13 3.74 15.29
C GLY A 51 -2.80 3.49 13.93
N ARG A 52 -2.49 4.33 12.94
CA ARG A 52 -2.98 4.16 11.56
C ARG A 52 -2.43 2.88 10.94
N ALA A 53 -1.14 2.57 11.16
CA ALA A 53 -0.51 1.35 10.66
C ALA A 53 -1.22 0.09 11.12
N VAL A 54 -1.49 -0.03 12.43
CA VAL A 54 -2.19 -1.19 13.01
C VAL A 54 -3.62 -1.27 12.53
N LEU A 55 -4.36 -0.15 12.53
CA LEU A 55 -5.74 -0.11 12.07
C LEU A 55 -5.87 -0.56 10.63
N PHE A 56 -5.05 0.00 9.74
CA PHE A 56 -5.10 -0.32 8.30
C PHE A 56 -4.64 -1.74 8.01
N ALA A 57 -3.58 -2.21 8.67
CA ALA A 57 -3.17 -3.61 8.57
C ALA A 57 -4.28 -4.56 9.02
N ALA A 58 -4.92 -4.27 10.15
CA ALA A 58 -6.01 -5.09 10.67
C ALA A 58 -7.21 -5.13 9.70
N LEU A 59 -7.63 -3.99 9.14
CA LEU A 59 -8.75 -3.93 8.20
C LEU A 59 -8.47 -4.77 6.94
N VAL A 60 -7.28 -4.62 6.34
CA VAL A 60 -6.93 -5.38 5.13
C VAL A 60 -6.82 -6.86 5.45
N LEU A 61 -6.15 -7.24 6.54
CA LEU A 61 -5.98 -8.64 6.92
C LEU A 61 -7.29 -9.31 7.29
N VAL A 62 -8.20 -8.62 7.98
CA VAL A 62 -9.56 -9.13 8.26
C VAL A 62 -10.31 -9.39 6.95
N ALA A 63 -10.24 -8.46 5.99
CA ALA A 63 -10.87 -8.67 4.68
C ALA A 63 -10.26 -9.87 3.94
N VAL A 64 -8.93 -10.07 3.98
CA VAL A 64 -8.27 -11.25 3.42
C VAL A 64 -8.74 -12.53 4.10
N VAL A 65 -8.77 -12.56 5.43
CA VAL A 65 -9.22 -13.74 6.19
C VAL A 65 -10.67 -14.08 5.88
N LEU A 66 -11.56 -13.09 5.87
CA LEU A 66 -12.97 -13.30 5.49
C LEU A 66 -13.09 -13.81 4.06
N GLY A 67 -12.34 -13.24 3.13
CA GLY A 67 -12.34 -13.67 1.74
C GLY A 67 -11.92 -15.12 1.56
N VAL A 68 -10.88 -15.54 2.28
CA VAL A 68 -10.40 -16.94 2.28
C VAL A 68 -11.39 -17.88 2.97
N GLN A 69 -11.96 -17.50 4.10
CA GLN A 69 -12.95 -18.28 4.84
C GLN A 69 -14.22 -18.54 4.03
N LEU A 70 -14.64 -17.57 3.23
CA LEU A 70 -15.78 -17.66 2.35
C LEU A 70 -15.46 -18.36 1.02
N LEU A 71 -14.25 -18.89 0.87
CA LEU A 71 -13.77 -19.58 -0.33
C LEU A 71 -13.87 -18.74 -1.61
N GLY A 72 -13.61 -17.41 -1.49
CA GLY A 72 -13.66 -16.49 -2.59
C GLY A 72 -12.58 -16.74 -3.64
N ASN A 73 -12.77 -16.23 -4.86
CA ASN A 73 -11.79 -16.34 -5.93
C ASN A 73 -10.61 -15.40 -5.74
N LEU A 74 -9.40 -15.94 -5.79
CA LEU A 74 -8.17 -15.15 -5.92
C LEU A 74 -7.85 -15.01 -7.40
N TYR A 75 -8.07 -13.82 -7.97
CA TYR A 75 -7.83 -13.61 -9.39
C TYR A 75 -6.37 -13.80 -9.78
N THR A 76 -6.17 -14.61 -10.81
CA THR A 76 -4.89 -14.81 -11.50
C THR A 76 -5.05 -14.47 -12.98
N PRO A 77 -3.99 -14.08 -13.71
CA PRO A 77 -4.10 -13.66 -15.09
C PRO A 77 -4.50 -14.84 -16.00
N VAL A 78 -5.61 -14.69 -16.71
CA VAL A 78 -6.09 -15.68 -17.69
C VAL A 78 -6.00 -15.09 -19.10
N LYS A 79 -5.33 -15.77 -20.01
CA LYS A 79 -5.17 -15.33 -21.42
C LYS A 79 -6.55 -15.22 -22.10
N GLY A 80 -6.77 -14.12 -22.81
CA GLY A 80 -8.01 -13.86 -23.52
C GLY A 80 -9.10 -13.14 -22.73
N HIS A 81 -8.91 -12.88 -21.43
CA HIS A 81 -9.89 -12.21 -20.59
C HIS A 81 -9.33 -10.91 -19.99
N PRO A 82 -9.46 -9.75 -20.66
CA PRO A 82 -8.83 -8.50 -20.21
C PRO A 82 -9.29 -8.04 -18.81
N LEU A 83 -10.56 -8.29 -18.45
CA LEU A 83 -11.07 -7.95 -17.11
C LEU A 83 -10.38 -8.74 -15.99
N THR A 84 -9.96 -9.97 -16.28
CA THR A 84 -9.24 -10.80 -15.31
C THR A 84 -7.87 -10.21 -14.98
N TYR A 85 -7.18 -9.59 -15.93
CA TYR A 85 -5.92 -8.89 -15.65
C TYR A 85 -6.11 -7.71 -14.70
N LEU A 86 -7.19 -6.94 -14.88
CA LEU A 86 -7.51 -5.83 -14.00
C LEU A 86 -7.86 -6.32 -12.58
N ALA A 87 -8.68 -7.38 -12.49
CA ALA A 87 -9.02 -8.00 -11.21
C ALA A 87 -7.79 -8.60 -10.51
N THR A 88 -6.89 -9.24 -11.27
CA THR A 88 -5.59 -9.74 -10.76
C THR A 88 -4.76 -8.61 -10.20
N LEU A 89 -4.63 -7.49 -10.92
CA LEU A 89 -3.89 -6.32 -10.46
C LEU A 89 -4.50 -5.76 -9.16
N GLY A 90 -5.84 -5.72 -9.06
CA GLY A 90 -6.55 -5.37 -7.84
C GLY A 90 -6.19 -6.30 -6.69
N CYS A 91 -6.23 -7.62 -6.88
CA CYS A 91 -5.86 -8.60 -5.85
C CYS A 91 -4.36 -8.53 -5.49
N MET A 92 -3.46 -8.33 -6.47
CA MET A 92 -2.03 -8.13 -6.23
C MET A 92 -1.75 -6.91 -5.33
N GLY A 93 -2.66 -5.94 -5.31
CA GLY A 93 -2.61 -4.80 -4.41
C GLY A 93 -2.56 -5.18 -2.93
N MET A 94 -3.00 -6.38 -2.52
CA MET A 94 -2.82 -6.89 -1.15
C MET A 94 -1.34 -7.02 -0.76
N GLY A 95 -0.43 -7.07 -1.76
CA GLY A 95 1.00 -7.27 -1.53
C GLY A 95 1.33 -8.68 -1.10
N LEU A 96 2.16 -8.82 -0.06
CA LEU A 96 2.63 -10.12 0.44
C LEU A 96 1.50 -11.15 0.69
N PRO A 97 0.34 -10.80 1.27
CA PRO A 97 -0.78 -11.73 1.43
C PRO A 97 -1.22 -12.40 0.13
N TYR A 98 -1.25 -11.68 -1.01
CA TYR A 98 -1.57 -12.27 -2.31
C TYR A 98 -0.61 -13.38 -2.70
N PHE A 99 0.69 -13.12 -2.60
CA PHE A 99 1.73 -14.07 -2.97
C PHE A 99 1.79 -15.27 -2.02
N LEU A 100 1.51 -15.07 -0.73
CA LEU A 100 1.41 -16.16 0.26
C LEU A 100 0.22 -17.08 -0.03
N LEU A 101 -0.93 -16.52 -0.41
CA LEU A 101 -2.09 -17.32 -0.80
C LEU A 101 -1.80 -18.12 -2.08
N LEU A 102 -1.18 -17.48 -3.07
CA LEU A 102 -0.99 -18.07 -4.40
C LEU A 102 0.07 -19.17 -4.42
N TYR A 103 1.26 -18.93 -3.84
CA TYR A 103 2.41 -19.82 -3.97
C TYR A 103 2.50 -20.89 -2.87
N PRO A 104 2.75 -20.54 -1.59
CA PRO A 104 2.94 -21.59 -0.57
C PRO A 104 1.64 -22.26 -0.14
N LEU A 105 0.52 -21.53 -0.13
CA LEU A 105 -0.78 -22.06 0.29
C LEU A 105 -1.57 -22.69 -0.86
N HIS A 106 -1.19 -22.44 -2.13
CA HIS A 106 -1.90 -22.90 -3.33
C HIS A 106 -3.40 -22.69 -3.23
N TYR A 107 -3.80 -21.52 -2.67
CA TYR A 107 -5.18 -21.22 -2.38
C TYR A 107 -6.00 -21.15 -3.68
N GLN A 108 -7.13 -21.85 -3.67
CA GLN A 108 -8.12 -21.80 -4.72
C GLN A 108 -9.50 -21.58 -4.11
N GLY A 109 -10.26 -20.66 -4.67
CA GLY A 109 -11.66 -20.47 -4.29
C GLY A 109 -12.53 -21.64 -4.74
N ASP A 110 -13.70 -21.78 -4.12
CA ASP A 110 -14.68 -22.78 -4.49
C ASP A 110 -15.99 -22.13 -4.97
N VAL A 111 -16.21 -22.19 -6.27
CA VAL A 111 -17.42 -21.63 -6.92
C VAL A 111 -18.73 -22.25 -6.44
N THR A 112 -18.68 -23.40 -5.79
CA THR A 112 -19.86 -24.08 -5.24
C THR A 112 -20.21 -23.60 -3.83
N SER A 113 -19.30 -22.84 -3.20
CA SER A 113 -19.55 -22.26 -1.89
C SER A 113 -20.59 -21.16 -1.94
N ALA A 114 -21.54 -21.18 -1.02
CA ALA A 114 -22.55 -20.13 -0.87
C ALA A 114 -21.92 -18.74 -0.56
N GLY A 115 -20.70 -18.72 -0.04
CA GLY A 115 -19.94 -17.50 0.28
C GLY A 115 -19.02 -16.99 -0.82
N PHE A 116 -18.92 -17.71 -1.95
CA PHE A 116 -17.92 -17.46 -3.00
C PHE A 116 -17.89 -16.02 -3.51
N ASP A 117 -19.04 -15.46 -3.85
CA ASP A 117 -19.13 -14.09 -4.40
C ASP A 117 -18.71 -13.05 -3.35
N TYR A 118 -19.15 -13.23 -2.11
CA TYR A 118 -18.74 -12.36 -0.99
C TYR A 118 -17.26 -12.49 -0.70
N GLY A 119 -16.73 -13.72 -0.67
CA GLY A 119 -15.31 -13.97 -0.48
C GLY A 119 -14.46 -13.32 -1.56
N THR A 120 -14.89 -13.43 -2.82
CA THR A 120 -14.26 -12.78 -3.97
C THR A 120 -14.26 -11.26 -3.83
N ALA A 121 -15.38 -10.67 -3.41
CA ALA A 121 -15.50 -9.25 -3.17
C ALA A 121 -14.56 -8.80 -2.03
N PHE A 122 -14.44 -9.56 -0.93
CA PHE A 122 -13.52 -9.26 0.16
C PHE A 122 -12.06 -9.29 -0.28
N LEU A 123 -11.63 -10.30 -1.04
CA LEU A 123 -10.25 -10.40 -1.54
C LEU A 123 -9.91 -9.24 -2.48
N LEU A 124 -10.80 -8.93 -3.42
CA LEU A 124 -10.60 -7.81 -4.33
C LEU A 124 -10.56 -6.47 -3.58
N SER A 125 -11.49 -6.27 -2.65
CA SER A 125 -11.56 -5.05 -1.82
C SER A 125 -10.32 -4.89 -0.95
N ALA A 126 -9.80 -5.97 -0.37
CA ALA A 126 -8.57 -5.94 0.42
C ALA A 126 -7.38 -5.41 -0.39
N GLY A 127 -7.23 -5.89 -1.63
CA GLY A 127 -6.17 -5.42 -2.52
C GLY A 127 -6.35 -3.95 -2.94
N LEU A 128 -7.56 -3.57 -3.37
CA LEU A 128 -7.85 -2.17 -3.75
C LEU A 128 -7.67 -1.22 -2.56
N MET A 129 -8.10 -1.62 -1.36
CA MET A 129 -7.92 -0.83 -0.15
C MET A 129 -6.44 -0.62 0.16
N ASN A 130 -5.60 -1.66 0.04
CA ASN A 130 -4.16 -1.51 0.27
C ASN A 130 -3.49 -0.62 -0.78
N LEU A 131 -3.95 -0.63 -2.05
CA LEU A 131 -3.49 0.33 -3.06
C LEU A 131 -3.78 1.78 -2.65
N LEU A 132 -4.98 2.05 -2.12
CA LEU A 132 -5.33 3.39 -1.61
C LEU A 132 -4.48 3.77 -0.39
N LEU A 133 -4.18 2.81 0.49
CA LEU A 133 -3.29 3.03 1.64
C LEU A 133 -1.85 3.35 1.21
N ALA A 134 -1.38 2.75 0.12
CA ALA A 134 -0.07 3.09 -0.45
C ALA A 134 -0.04 4.52 -0.98
N LEU A 135 -1.10 4.98 -1.64
CA LEU A 135 -1.23 6.38 -2.06
C LEU A 135 -1.31 7.33 -0.87
N ASP A 136 -2.08 6.98 0.17
CA ASP A 136 -2.14 7.78 1.40
C ASP A 136 -0.77 7.87 2.10
N ALA A 137 -0.03 6.76 2.16
CA ALA A 137 1.34 6.74 2.70
C ALA A 137 2.30 7.63 1.88
N TRP A 138 2.15 7.68 0.55
CA TRP A 138 2.87 8.61 -0.30
C TRP A 138 2.57 10.06 0.05
N ASP A 139 1.30 10.43 0.13
CA ASP A 139 0.86 11.81 0.43
C ASP A 139 1.34 12.28 1.80
N VAL A 140 1.25 11.40 2.81
CA VAL A 140 1.79 11.67 4.15
C VAL A 140 3.32 11.79 4.11
N GLY A 141 4.00 10.89 3.40
CA GLY A 141 5.46 10.88 3.30
C GLY A 141 6.03 12.10 2.57
N THR A 142 5.28 12.66 1.62
CA THR A 142 5.64 13.89 0.89
C THR A 142 5.21 15.18 1.62
N GLY A 143 4.53 15.08 2.77
CA GLY A 143 4.05 16.23 3.54
C GLY A 143 2.81 16.91 2.96
N ARG A 144 2.09 16.27 2.04
CA ARG A 144 0.81 16.79 1.50
C ARG A 144 -0.36 16.59 2.47
N LYS A 145 -0.23 15.66 3.40
CA LYS A 145 -1.20 15.36 4.46
C LYS A 145 -0.51 15.21 5.82
N GLU A 146 -1.18 15.64 6.87
CA GLU A 146 -0.78 15.43 8.26
C GLU A 146 -1.29 14.09 8.83
#